data_8e3d84f6d48b5c80c0d0dfbceb2abe89
#
_entry.id   8e3d84f6d48b5c80c0d0dfbceb2abe89
#
_cell.length_a   1.000
_cell.length_b   1.000
_cell.length_c   1.000
_cell.angle_alpha   90.00
_cell.angle_beta   90.00
_cell.angle_gamma   90.00
#
_symmetry.space_group_name_H-M   'P 1'
#
loop_
_entity.id
_entity.type
_entity.pdbx_description
1 polymer ?
#
loop_
_entity_poly.entity_id
_entity_poly.type
_entity_poly.pdbx_seq_one_letter_code
_entity_poly.pdbx_strand_id
1 'polypeptide(L)'
;GLFRDVFDIPYPVPENPRFTFIDLFAGMGGFRLAMQKHGGRCVYSSEWNKYAQKTYFANFGEIPFGDITKEETKKYIPDGFDILCAGFPCQPFSIAGVSKKNSLGRATGFLDKTQGTLFFDVAEIIRRKRPKAFFLENVKNLLSHDKGNTFKVIEGTLRELDYSIYYKVLDGQGYVP
;
A
#
# COMPACT_ATOMS: atom_id res chain seq x y z
N GLY A 1 -31.11 1.19 -25.71
CA GLY A 1 -30.19 1.35 -25.29
C GLY A 1 -28.84 2.08 -25.35
N LEU A 2 -28.78 3.32 -25.81
CA LEU A 2 -27.52 4.05 -26.00
C LEU A 2 -26.79 4.48 -24.69
N PHE A 3 -27.36 4.26 -23.54
CA PHE A 3 -26.77 4.63 -22.23
C PHE A 3 -26.27 3.45 -21.40
N ARG A 4 -26.54 2.20 -21.80
CA ARG A 4 -26.05 1.02 -21.06
C ARG A 4 -24.58 0.71 -21.31
N ASP A 5 -24.06 1.03 -22.48
CA ASP A 5 -22.69 0.63 -22.88
C ASP A 5 -21.58 1.55 -22.33
N VAL A 6 -21.93 2.69 -21.74
CA VAL A 6 -20.94 3.67 -21.23
C VAL A 6 -20.52 3.37 -19.77
N PHE A 7 -21.24 2.50 -19.06
CA PHE A 7 -21.03 2.25 -17.61
C PHE A 7 -21.07 0.78 -17.22
N ASP A 8 -20.71 -0.13 -18.12
CA ASP A 8 -20.52 -1.52 -17.72
C ASP A 8 -19.16 -1.67 -17.04
N ILE A 9 -19.14 -1.41 -15.72
CA ILE A 9 -17.95 -1.54 -14.89
C ILE A 9 -17.73 -3.04 -14.64
N PRO A 10 -16.61 -3.63 -15.12
CA PRO A 10 -16.35 -5.06 -14.99
C PRO A 10 -16.32 -5.55 -13.53
N TYR A 11 -15.83 -4.70 -12.63
CA TYR A 11 -15.70 -5.03 -11.21
C TYR A 11 -16.36 -3.96 -10.34
N PRO A 12 -17.69 -3.96 -10.22
CA PRO A 12 -18.42 -2.95 -9.44
C PRO A 12 -18.15 -3.10 -7.93
N VAL A 13 -18.38 -2.02 -7.20
CA VAL A 13 -18.35 -2.03 -5.74
C VAL A 13 -19.42 -2.99 -5.20
N PRO A 14 -19.15 -3.80 -4.16
CA PRO A 14 -20.16 -4.64 -3.53
C PRO A 14 -21.36 -3.84 -3.03
N GLU A 15 -22.57 -4.34 -3.23
CA GLU A 15 -23.81 -3.66 -2.80
C GLU A 15 -23.87 -3.48 -1.28
N ASN A 16 -23.40 -4.47 -0.51
CA ASN A 16 -23.40 -4.46 0.95
C ASN A 16 -21.97 -4.67 1.47
N PRO A 17 -21.12 -3.64 1.47
CA PRO A 17 -19.74 -3.77 1.90
C PRO A 17 -19.66 -4.04 3.41
N ARG A 18 -18.77 -4.98 3.79
CA ARG A 18 -18.53 -5.39 5.17
C ARG A 18 -17.37 -4.64 5.84
N PHE A 19 -16.48 -4.07 5.05
CA PHE A 19 -15.34 -3.28 5.49
C PHE A 19 -14.91 -2.29 4.41
N THR A 20 -14.09 -1.33 4.79
CA THR A 20 -13.52 -0.35 3.88
C THR A 20 -12.00 -0.50 3.78
N PHE A 21 -11.43 -0.17 2.63
CA PHE A 21 -9.98 -0.22 2.44
C PHE A 21 -9.48 0.89 1.53
N ILE A 22 -8.19 1.14 1.60
CA ILE A 22 -7.45 1.96 0.64
C ILE A 22 -6.44 1.10 -0.12
N ASP A 23 -6.15 1.50 -1.38
CA ASP A 23 -5.28 0.77 -2.30
C ASP A 23 -4.16 1.70 -2.79
N LEU A 24 -2.97 1.55 -2.20
CA LEU A 24 -1.79 2.36 -2.51
C LEU A 24 -0.88 1.61 -3.49
N PHE A 25 -0.27 2.35 -4.42
CA PHE A 25 0.46 1.73 -5.55
C PHE A 25 -0.44 0.76 -6.30
N ALA A 26 -1.66 1.20 -6.61
CA ALA A 26 -2.76 0.34 -6.98
C ALA A 26 -2.54 -0.44 -8.28
N GLY A 27 -1.64 0.01 -9.16
CA GLY A 27 -1.37 -0.65 -10.43
C GLY A 27 -2.64 -0.81 -11.25
N MET A 28 -2.95 -2.04 -11.64
CA MET A 28 -4.18 -2.39 -12.36
C MET A 28 -5.35 -2.76 -11.44
N GLY A 29 -5.14 -2.73 -10.11
CA GLY A 29 -6.16 -2.99 -9.11
C GLY A 29 -6.23 -4.42 -8.57
N GLY A 30 -5.11 -5.13 -8.51
CA GLY A 30 -5.07 -6.50 -7.99
C GLY A 30 -5.56 -6.62 -6.55
N PHE A 31 -5.10 -5.75 -5.65
CA PHE A 31 -5.61 -5.70 -4.28
C PHE A 31 -7.09 -5.33 -4.23
N ARG A 32 -7.51 -4.34 -5.02
CA ARG A 32 -8.92 -3.94 -5.07
C ARG A 32 -9.82 -5.09 -5.49
N LEU A 33 -9.44 -5.82 -6.54
CA LEU A 33 -10.18 -6.98 -7.00
C LEU A 33 -10.33 -8.03 -5.90
N ALA A 34 -9.23 -8.36 -5.20
CA ALA A 34 -9.25 -9.30 -4.10
C ALA A 34 -10.14 -8.83 -2.93
N MET A 35 -9.99 -7.57 -2.51
CA MET A 35 -10.76 -7.00 -1.40
C MET A 35 -12.25 -6.90 -1.73
N GLN A 36 -12.63 -6.48 -2.94
CA GLN A 36 -14.04 -6.44 -3.37
C GLN A 36 -14.67 -7.83 -3.41
N LYS A 37 -13.93 -8.85 -3.86
CA LYS A 37 -14.38 -10.25 -3.81
C LYS A 37 -14.73 -10.71 -2.40
N HIS A 38 -14.09 -10.15 -1.38
CA HIS A 38 -14.35 -10.44 0.03
C HIS A 38 -15.30 -9.43 0.70
N GLY A 39 -15.95 -8.58 -0.07
CA GLY A 39 -16.95 -7.63 0.43
C GLY A 39 -16.36 -6.30 0.91
N GLY A 40 -15.16 -5.95 0.47
CA GLY A 40 -14.54 -4.66 0.77
C GLY A 40 -14.98 -3.55 -0.18
N ARG A 41 -15.11 -2.33 0.33
CA ARG A 41 -15.31 -1.11 -0.45
C ARG A 41 -14.03 -0.29 -0.46
N CYS A 42 -13.50 0.00 -1.66
CA CYS A 42 -12.39 0.91 -1.83
C CYS A 42 -12.84 2.37 -1.60
N VAL A 43 -12.23 3.04 -0.65
CA VAL A 43 -12.56 4.43 -0.31
C VAL A 43 -11.46 5.42 -0.74
N TYR A 44 -10.32 4.92 -1.18
CA TYR A 44 -9.23 5.72 -1.72
C TYR A 44 -8.26 4.81 -2.48
N SER A 45 -7.74 5.29 -3.59
CA SER A 45 -6.67 4.61 -4.33
C SER A 45 -5.66 5.61 -4.88
N SER A 46 -4.40 5.20 -4.99
CA SER A 46 -3.35 6.01 -5.60
C SER A 46 -2.47 5.19 -6.53
N GLU A 47 -2.15 5.77 -7.69
CA GLU A 47 -1.24 5.22 -8.69
C GLU A 47 -0.68 6.38 -9.53
N TRP A 48 0.63 6.45 -9.67
CA TRP A 48 1.28 7.54 -10.41
C TRP A 48 1.42 7.24 -11.91
N ASN A 49 1.46 5.96 -12.28
CA ASN A 49 1.65 5.54 -13.68
C ASN A 49 0.37 5.73 -14.48
N LYS A 50 0.44 6.59 -15.50
CA LYS A 50 -0.70 6.94 -16.36
C LYS A 50 -1.32 5.75 -17.12
N TYR A 51 -0.52 4.76 -17.48
CA TYR A 51 -1.02 3.55 -18.17
C TYR A 51 -1.76 2.63 -17.19
N ALA A 52 -1.21 2.44 -16.00
CA ALA A 52 -1.87 1.69 -14.94
C ALA A 52 -3.19 2.35 -14.53
N GLN A 53 -3.23 3.68 -14.38
CA GLN A 53 -4.46 4.44 -14.12
C GLN A 53 -5.55 4.18 -15.15
N LYS A 54 -5.20 4.11 -16.46
CA LYS A 54 -6.16 3.82 -17.52
C LYS A 54 -6.77 2.42 -17.36
N THR A 55 -5.95 1.42 -17.07
CA THR A 55 -6.41 0.05 -16.84
C THR A 55 -7.27 -0.02 -15.57
N TYR A 56 -6.86 0.66 -14.50
CA TYR A 56 -7.63 0.75 -13.26
C TYR A 56 -9.01 1.37 -13.50
N PHE A 57 -9.06 2.47 -14.26
CA PHE A 57 -10.32 3.10 -14.65
C PHE A 57 -11.22 2.17 -15.46
N ALA A 58 -10.65 1.44 -16.44
CA ALA A 58 -11.40 0.47 -17.22
C ALA A 58 -11.99 -0.66 -16.37
N ASN A 59 -11.28 -1.07 -15.31
CA ASN A 59 -11.71 -2.14 -14.41
C ASN A 59 -12.79 -1.68 -13.41
N PHE A 60 -12.64 -0.47 -12.86
CA PHE A 60 -13.42 -0.04 -11.68
C PHE A 60 -14.23 1.24 -11.88
N GLY A 61 -14.09 1.92 -13.02
CA GLY A 61 -14.79 3.17 -13.28
C GLY A 61 -14.27 4.38 -12.50
N GLU A 62 -13.15 4.25 -11.80
CA GLU A 62 -12.55 5.29 -10.96
C GLU A 62 -11.10 5.54 -11.35
N ILE A 63 -10.68 6.80 -11.36
CA ILE A 63 -9.28 7.19 -11.59
C ILE A 63 -8.58 7.28 -10.23
N PRO A 64 -7.50 6.52 -10.00
CA PRO A 64 -6.72 6.66 -8.78
C PRO A 64 -6.13 8.07 -8.64
N PHE A 65 -5.99 8.54 -7.41
CA PHE A 65 -5.15 9.71 -7.12
C PHE A 65 -3.72 9.46 -7.60
N GLY A 66 -2.94 10.51 -7.77
CA GLY A 66 -1.59 10.42 -8.33
C GLY A 66 -0.53 9.84 -7.38
N ASP A 67 0.63 10.47 -7.37
CA ASP A 67 1.80 10.06 -6.61
C ASP A 67 1.56 10.18 -5.09
N ILE A 68 1.57 9.05 -4.39
CA ILE A 68 1.33 8.98 -2.93
C ILE A 68 2.44 9.64 -2.10
N THR A 69 3.60 9.92 -2.67
CA THR A 69 4.66 10.65 -1.96
C THR A 69 4.35 12.13 -1.78
N LYS A 70 3.35 12.64 -2.49
CA LYS A 70 2.95 14.05 -2.47
C LYS A 70 1.87 14.32 -1.42
N GLU A 71 2.07 15.35 -0.61
CA GLU A 71 1.08 15.76 0.41
C GLU A 71 -0.27 16.17 -0.21
N GLU A 72 -0.26 16.74 -1.41
CA GLU A 72 -1.46 17.06 -2.18
C GLU A 72 -2.30 15.82 -2.54
N THR A 73 -1.67 14.65 -2.63
CA THR A 73 -2.33 13.36 -2.84
C THR A 73 -2.78 12.75 -1.51
N LYS A 74 -1.91 12.76 -0.50
CA LYS A 74 -2.16 12.19 0.82
C LYS A 74 -3.33 12.87 1.56
N LYS A 75 -3.55 14.17 1.34
CA LYS A 75 -4.63 14.94 2.02
C LYS A 75 -6.03 14.40 1.76
N TYR A 76 -6.23 13.65 0.68
CA TYR A 76 -7.52 13.05 0.32
C TYR A 76 -7.75 11.66 0.94
N ILE A 77 -6.76 11.11 1.63
CA ILE A 77 -6.93 9.84 2.33
C ILE A 77 -7.94 10.03 3.47
N PRO A 78 -9.07 9.32 3.45
CA PRO A 78 -10.09 9.47 4.48
C PRO A 78 -9.61 8.94 5.83
N ASP A 79 -10.29 9.28 6.89
CA ASP A 79 -10.12 8.66 8.21
C ASP A 79 -11.07 7.47 8.36
N GLY A 80 -10.76 6.55 9.28
CA GLY A 80 -11.67 5.49 9.71
C GLY A 80 -11.86 4.33 8.73
N PHE A 81 -11.02 4.19 7.70
CA PHE A 81 -11.02 2.98 6.89
C PHE A 81 -10.38 1.80 7.67
N ASP A 82 -10.80 0.58 7.34
CA ASP A 82 -10.41 -0.61 8.09
C ASP A 82 -9.04 -1.17 7.68
N ILE A 83 -8.76 -1.24 6.37
CA ILE A 83 -7.59 -1.95 5.84
C ILE A 83 -6.80 -1.05 4.88
N LEU A 84 -5.47 -1.07 5.01
CA LEU A 84 -4.56 -0.47 4.04
C LEU A 84 -3.91 -1.57 3.20
N CYS A 85 -4.01 -1.45 1.86
CA CYS A 85 -3.31 -2.31 0.91
C CYS A 85 -2.22 -1.52 0.20
N ALA A 86 -1.01 -2.07 0.08
CA ALA A 86 0.08 -1.45 -0.66
C ALA A 86 1.06 -2.47 -1.25
N GLY A 87 1.17 -2.50 -2.57
CA GLY A 87 2.20 -3.22 -3.32
C GLY A 87 3.32 -2.26 -3.73
N PHE A 88 4.23 -1.93 -2.84
CA PHE A 88 5.30 -0.97 -3.11
C PHE A 88 6.55 -1.65 -3.69
N PRO A 89 7.28 -0.99 -4.61
CA PRO A 89 8.49 -1.55 -5.19
C PRO A 89 9.62 -1.65 -4.16
N CYS A 90 10.47 -2.68 -4.31
CA CYS A 90 11.69 -2.80 -3.51
C CYS A 90 12.69 -1.72 -3.92
N GLN A 91 12.94 -0.79 -3.02
CA GLN A 91 13.97 0.24 -3.21
C GLN A 91 15.06 0.06 -2.15
N PRO A 92 16.34 0.27 -2.50
CA PRO A 92 17.42 0.20 -1.52
C PRO A 92 17.25 1.28 -0.46
N PHE A 93 17.32 0.89 0.81
CA PHE A 93 17.43 1.85 1.91
C PHE A 93 18.85 2.33 2.07
N SER A 94 19.05 3.61 2.27
CA SER A 94 20.31 4.10 2.82
C SER A 94 20.32 3.87 4.34
N ILE A 95 20.71 2.67 4.77
CA ILE A 95 20.72 2.26 6.19
C ILE A 95 21.71 3.08 7.03
N ALA A 96 22.70 3.71 6.38
CA ALA A 96 23.71 4.53 7.05
C ALA A 96 23.12 5.66 7.94
N GLY A 97 21.94 6.17 7.59
CA GLY A 97 21.22 7.17 8.39
C GLY A 97 20.49 6.61 9.61
N VAL A 98 19.97 5.39 9.50
CA VAL A 98 19.19 4.72 10.57
C VAL A 98 20.11 4.27 11.70
N SER A 99 21.23 3.60 11.38
CA SER A 99 22.16 3.08 12.37
C SER A 99 22.84 4.15 13.20
N LYS A 100 23.14 5.31 12.60
CA LYS A 100 23.85 6.40 13.29
C LYS A 100 22.98 7.15 14.30
N LYS A 101 21.65 7.17 14.09
CA LYS A 101 20.70 7.83 15.00
C LYS A 101 20.28 6.93 16.17
N ASN A 102 20.17 5.63 15.95
CA ASN A 102 19.89 4.66 17.00
C ASN A 102 21.03 4.53 18.02
N SER A 103 22.29 4.73 17.60
CA SER A 103 23.45 4.71 18.51
C SER A 103 23.57 5.96 19.40
N LEU A 104 22.85 7.03 19.12
CA LEU A 104 22.89 8.28 19.88
C LEU A 104 21.75 8.44 20.91
N GLY A 105 20.93 7.39 21.13
CA GLY A 105 19.91 7.36 22.20
C GLY A 105 18.85 8.47 22.10
N ARG A 106 18.77 9.16 20.97
CA ARG A 106 17.71 10.15 20.75
C ARG A 106 16.49 9.40 20.18
N ALA A 107 15.39 9.45 20.87
CA ALA A 107 14.04 9.20 20.35
C ALA A 107 13.75 10.25 19.27
N THR A 108 14.47 10.19 18.17
CA THR A 108 14.25 11.03 17.01
C THR A 108 13.10 10.42 16.25
N GLY A 109 12.10 11.25 16.01
CA GLY A 109 10.90 10.89 15.29
C GLY A 109 11.24 10.03 14.06
N PHE A 110 10.65 8.89 14.07
CA PHE A 110 10.72 7.75 13.17
C PHE A 110 10.66 8.08 11.67
N LEU A 111 10.27 9.30 11.32
CA LEU A 111 9.97 9.80 9.99
C LEU A 111 10.83 10.99 9.61
N ASP A 112 12.15 10.86 9.74
CA ASP A 112 13.00 11.86 9.13
C ASP A 112 12.87 11.76 7.60
N LYS A 113 12.30 12.79 6.98
CA LYS A 113 12.02 12.91 5.54
C LYS A 113 13.22 12.65 4.61
N THR A 114 14.41 12.49 5.17
CA THR A 114 15.64 12.21 4.42
C THR A 114 15.78 10.77 3.94
N GLN A 115 14.87 9.88 4.30
CA GLN A 115 14.98 8.45 3.98
C GLN A 115 14.37 8.03 2.64
N GLY A 116 13.58 8.88 2.00
CA GLY A 116 13.22 8.82 0.58
C GLY A 116 12.70 7.51 -0.02
N THR A 117 12.26 6.54 0.80
CA THR A 117 11.72 5.28 0.28
C THR A 117 10.21 5.23 0.41
N LEU A 118 9.57 4.65 -0.58
CA LEU A 118 8.11 4.51 -0.64
C LEU A 118 7.53 3.76 0.57
N PHE A 119 8.30 2.87 1.18
CA PHE A 119 7.91 2.20 2.41
C PHE A 119 7.64 3.20 3.56
N PHE A 120 8.46 4.23 3.72
CA PHE A 120 8.27 5.21 4.79
C PHE A 120 7.04 6.09 4.56
N ASP A 121 6.66 6.34 3.31
CA ASP A 121 5.37 6.98 3.00
C ASP A 121 4.20 6.11 3.46
N VAL A 122 4.27 4.79 3.22
CA VAL A 122 3.26 3.83 3.71
C VAL A 122 3.23 3.81 5.25
N ALA A 123 4.39 3.69 5.89
CA ALA A 123 4.49 3.67 7.36
C ALA A 123 3.95 4.97 8.00
N GLU A 124 4.18 6.12 7.37
CA GLU A 124 3.62 7.39 7.82
C GLU A 124 2.09 7.40 7.73
N ILE A 125 1.53 6.90 6.64
CA ILE A 125 0.06 6.80 6.50
C ILE A 125 -0.51 5.85 7.55
N ILE A 126 0.11 4.69 7.79
CA ILE A 126 -0.30 3.76 8.86
C ILE A 126 -0.27 4.46 10.22
N ARG A 127 0.79 5.19 10.53
CA ARG A 127 0.91 5.95 11.78
C ARG A 127 -0.19 6.99 11.95
N ARG A 128 -0.49 7.76 10.90
CA ARG A 128 -1.47 8.85 10.94
C ARG A 128 -2.90 8.32 10.98
N LYS A 129 -3.20 7.28 10.20
CA LYS A 129 -4.57 6.82 9.95
C LYS A 129 -4.99 5.64 10.82
N ARG A 130 -4.04 4.89 11.37
CA ARG A 130 -4.28 3.78 12.29
C ARG A 130 -5.32 2.77 11.78
N PRO A 131 -5.16 2.20 10.57
CA PRO A 131 -6.07 1.15 10.09
C PRO A 131 -6.05 -0.06 11.04
N LYS A 132 -7.12 -0.85 11.04
CA LYS A 132 -7.21 -2.09 11.85
C LYS A 132 -6.19 -3.14 11.39
N ALA A 133 -5.93 -3.19 10.07
CA ALA A 133 -4.96 -4.09 9.46
C ALA A 133 -4.35 -3.47 8.21
N PHE A 134 -3.26 -4.07 7.75
CA PHE A 134 -2.69 -3.76 6.43
C PHE A 134 -2.19 -5.02 5.73
N PHE A 135 -2.21 -4.99 4.40
CA PHE A 135 -1.58 -5.97 3.53
C PHE A 135 -0.50 -5.27 2.71
N LEU A 136 0.74 -5.67 2.91
CA LEU A 136 1.90 -5.17 2.18
C LEU A 136 2.43 -6.29 1.28
N GLU A 137 2.60 -5.99 0.01
CA GLU A 137 3.15 -6.91 -0.96
C GLU A 137 4.50 -6.40 -1.48
N ASN A 138 5.43 -7.32 -1.67
CA ASN A 138 6.71 -7.02 -2.29
C ASN A 138 7.31 -8.29 -2.92
N VAL A 139 8.38 -8.13 -3.69
CA VAL A 139 9.06 -9.27 -4.31
C VAL A 139 9.83 -10.11 -3.28
N LYS A 140 9.97 -11.40 -3.54
CA LYS A 140 10.69 -12.37 -2.68
C LYS A 140 12.09 -11.89 -2.25
N ASN A 141 12.79 -11.19 -3.12
CA ASN A 141 14.14 -10.65 -2.85
C ASN A 141 14.19 -9.65 -1.69
N LEU A 142 13.05 -9.11 -1.24
CA LEU A 142 13.00 -8.24 -0.06
C LEU A 142 13.60 -8.90 1.18
N LEU A 143 13.38 -10.21 1.37
CA LEU A 143 13.88 -10.94 2.53
C LEU A 143 15.40 -11.08 2.56
N SER A 144 16.04 -11.13 1.40
CA SER A 144 17.52 -11.26 1.26
C SER A 144 18.20 -9.94 0.94
N HIS A 145 17.44 -8.89 0.57
CA HIS A 145 17.98 -7.60 0.20
C HIS A 145 18.83 -7.01 1.33
N ASP A 146 20.04 -6.55 0.98
CA ASP A 146 21.02 -6.04 1.94
C ASP A 146 21.26 -7.02 3.12
N LYS A 147 21.49 -8.31 2.82
CA LYS A 147 21.70 -9.38 3.82
C LYS A 147 20.57 -9.49 4.84
N GLY A 148 19.33 -9.17 4.44
CA GLY A 148 18.14 -9.19 5.29
C GLY A 148 17.90 -7.93 6.12
N ASN A 149 18.78 -6.94 6.06
CA ASN A 149 18.64 -5.71 6.84
C ASN A 149 17.41 -4.89 6.42
N THR A 150 17.09 -4.87 5.12
CA THR A 150 15.92 -4.15 4.61
C THR A 150 14.63 -4.66 5.24
N PHE A 151 14.42 -5.97 5.26
CA PHE A 151 13.24 -6.56 5.87
C PHE A 151 13.17 -6.33 7.38
N LYS A 152 14.30 -6.41 8.08
CA LYS A 152 14.37 -6.10 9.52
C LYS A 152 13.95 -4.67 9.84
N VAL A 153 14.35 -3.71 8.99
CA VAL A 153 13.92 -2.30 9.14
C VAL A 153 12.42 -2.16 8.94
N ILE A 154 11.85 -2.79 7.90
CA ILE A 154 10.41 -2.79 7.65
C ILE A 154 9.65 -3.38 8.82
N GLU A 155 10.02 -4.59 9.24
CA GLU A 155 9.35 -5.29 10.34
C GLU A 155 9.45 -4.51 11.66
N GLY A 156 10.65 -4.04 12.02
CA GLY A 156 10.88 -3.25 13.23
C GLY A 156 10.05 -1.98 13.24
N THR A 157 10.01 -1.29 12.12
CA THR A 157 9.22 -0.09 11.88
C THR A 157 7.74 -0.31 12.17
N LEU A 158 7.16 -1.35 11.61
CA LEU A 158 5.75 -1.66 11.76
C LEU A 158 5.42 -2.15 13.18
N ARG A 159 6.33 -2.87 13.83
CA ARG A 159 6.18 -3.28 15.23
C ARG A 159 6.23 -2.09 16.20
N GLU A 160 7.07 -1.10 15.94
CA GLU A 160 7.11 0.15 16.71
C GLU A 160 5.81 0.96 16.60
N LEU A 161 5.01 0.72 15.55
CA LEU A 161 3.66 1.27 15.41
C LEU A 161 2.58 0.42 16.12
N ASP A 162 2.97 -0.53 16.98
CA ASP A 162 2.09 -1.43 17.73
C ASP A 162 1.25 -2.38 16.87
N TYR A 163 1.81 -2.87 15.75
CA TYR A 163 1.19 -3.91 14.94
C TYR A 163 1.91 -5.24 15.10
N SER A 164 1.15 -6.33 15.16
CA SER A 164 1.66 -7.69 15.00
C SER A 164 1.92 -7.97 13.53
N ILE A 165 3.13 -8.46 13.21
CA ILE A 165 3.55 -8.69 11.83
C ILE A 165 3.65 -10.18 11.55
N TYR A 166 2.97 -10.61 10.49
CA TYR A 166 3.04 -11.94 9.92
C TYR A 166 3.46 -11.83 8.46
N TYR A 167 4.34 -12.69 8.00
CA TYR A 167 4.75 -12.70 6.59
C TYR A 167 4.85 -14.11 6.04
N LYS A 168 4.67 -14.23 4.72
CA LYS A 168 4.78 -15.49 4.00
C LYS A 168 5.32 -15.23 2.60
N VAL A 169 6.24 -16.08 2.14
CA VAL A 169 6.62 -16.14 0.73
C VAL A 169 5.56 -16.97 0.00
N LEU A 170 4.95 -16.38 -1.02
CA LEU A 170 3.99 -17.05 -1.90
C LEU A 170 4.66 -17.32 -3.24
N ASP A 171 4.54 -18.54 -3.74
CA ASP A 171 4.92 -18.92 -5.10
C ASP A 171 3.67 -18.84 -5.99
N GLY A 172 3.69 -17.93 -6.96
CA GLY A 172 2.57 -17.74 -7.88
C GLY A 172 2.27 -18.96 -8.76
N GLN A 173 3.25 -19.83 -8.98
CA GLN A 173 3.07 -21.03 -9.82
C GLN A 173 2.00 -22.00 -9.28
N GLY A 174 1.75 -21.99 -7.98
CA GLY A 174 0.69 -22.82 -7.36
C GLY A 174 -0.72 -22.23 -7.44
N TYR A 175 -0.89 -21.00 -7.95
CA TYR A 175 -2.17 -20.27 -7.93
C TYR A 175 -2.65 -19.86 -9.33
N VAL A 176 -1.84 -20.05 -10.34
CA VAL A 176 -2.17 -19.73 -11.74
C VAL A 176 -2.15 -21.02 -12.55
N PRO A 177 -3.21 -21.31 -13.33
CA PRO A 177 -3.25 -22.48 -14.21
C PRO A 177 -2.19 -22.43 -15.32
#